data_19e1b8c2024970d13ea14e63607959ea
#
_entry.id   19e1b8c2024970d13ea14e63607959ea
#
_cell.length_a   1.000
_cell.length_b   1.000
_cell.length_c   1.000
_cell.angle_alpha   90.00
_cell.angle_beta   90.00
_cell.angle_gamma   90.00
#
_symmetry.space_group_name_H-M   'P 1'
#
loop_
_entity.id
_entity.type
_entity.pdbx_description
1 polymer ?
#
loop_
_entity_poly.entity_id
_entity_poly.type
_entity_poly.pdbx_seq_one_letter_code
_entity_poly.pdbx_strand_id
1 'polypeptide(L)'
;LGEQPARITYLMDGELHLHYPDLEVDWGTARELWEVKTTTEASDPAVIRRTELMTESLVIFGYGYRLVTDSQLKSGYRLKNSRTLLRHGRRSISPVERERLRRLLEETRGITWGAVLEGVLGDWGRAHACRLVLEGFLRFDLDKPLLPETLLQIA
;
A
#
# COMPACT_ATOMS: atom_id res chain seq x y z
N LEU A 1 -0.06 -3.05 9.81
CA LEU A 1 1.15 -3.43 9.11
C LEU A 1 2.29 -3.54 10.10
N GLY A 2 2.92 -4.72 10.23
CA GLY A 2 4.09 -4.96 11.10
C GLY A 2 5.25 -5.48 10.28
N GLU A 3 6.48 -5.09 10.63
CA GLU A 3 7.72 -5.59 10.03
C GLU A 3 8.25 -6.76 10.84
N GLN A 4 8.69 -7.84 10.19
CA GLN A 4 9.16 -9.10 10.78
C GLN A 4 8.25 -9.58 11.94
N PRO A 5 6.96 -9.74 11.68
CA PRO A 5 5.94 -9.88 12.73
C PRO A 5 5.99 -11.22 13.45
N ALA A 6 6.60 -12.23 12.84
CA ALA A 6 6.62 -13.59 13.36
C ALA A 6 7.94 -14.29 13.08
N ARG A 7 8.30 -15.21 14.00
CA ARG A 7 9.34 -16.22 13.78
C ARG A 7 8.67 -17.57 13.59
N ILE A 8 8.87 -18.17 12.45
CA ILE A 8 8.29 -19.45 12.08
C ILE A 8 9.39 -20.51 12.08
N THR A 9 9.22 -21.56 12.87
CA THR A 9 10.07 -22.76 12.78
C THR A 9 9.31 -23.81 11.98
N TYR A 10 9.95 -24.37 10.96
CA TYR A 10 9.32 -25.36 10.08
C TYR A 10 10.32 -26.47 9.73
N LEU A 11 9.78 -27.62 9.36
CA LEU A 11 10.55 -28.77 8.90
C LEU A 11 10.49 -28.84 7.37
N MET A 12 11.65 -28.88 6.71
CA MET A 12 11.77 -29.08 5.27
C MET A 12 12.96 -29.99 4.97
N ASP A 13 12.76 -30.98 4.14
CA ASP A 13 13.75 -32.00 3.77
C ASP A 13 14.41 -32.71 4.98
N GLY A 14 13.67 -32.84 6.10
CA GLY A 14 14.15 -33.48 7.34
C GLY A 14 14.94 -32.56 8.27
N GLU A 15 15.13 -31.30 7.91
CA GLU A 15 15.87 -30.30 8.68
C GLU A 15 14.93 -29.21 9.23
N LEU A 16 15.25 -28.68 10.42
CA LEU A 16 14.56 -27.55 11.02
C LEU A 16 15.11 -26.24 10.48
N HIS A 17 14.23 -25.43 9.97
CA HIS A 17 14.53 -24.10 9.44
C HIS A 17 13.82 -23.02 10.23
N LEU A 18 14.39 -21.81 10.19
CA LEU A 18 13.78 -20.60 10.72
C LEU A 18 13.42 -19.65 9.54
N HIS A 19 12.24 -19.05 9.62
CA HIS A 19 11.76 -18.08 8.66
C HIS A 19 11.14 -16.88 9.36
N TYR A 20 11.43 -15.71 8.85
CA TYR A 20 10.91 -14.43 9.31
C TYR A 20 10.23 -13.74 8.12
N PRO A 21 8.90 -13.79 8.00
CA PRO A 21 8.19 -13.01 6.98
C PRO A 21 8.49 -11.51 7.11
N ASP A 22 8.57 -10.82 5.99
CA ASP A 22 8.93 -9.39 6.00
C ASP A 22 7.82 -8.51 6.59
N LEU A 23 6.54 -8.85 6.31
CA LEU A 23 5.39 -8.02 6.67
C LEU A 23 4.22 -8.89 7.15
N GLU A 24 3.43 -8.33 8.09
CA GLU A 24 2.06 -8.76 8.35
C GLU A 24 1.09 -7.71 7.78
N VAL A 25 0.12 -8.17 7.03
CA VAL A 25 -0.96 -7.34 6.48
C VAL A 25 -2.28 -7.79 7.09
N ASP A 26 -2.93 -6.89 7.81
CA ASP A 26 -4.26 -7.10 8.39
C ASP A 26 -5.31 -6.36 7.56
N TRP A 27 -6.22 -7.11 6.97
CA TRP A 27 -7.35 -6.60 6.19
C TRP A 27 -8.62 -6.40 7.03
N GLY A 28 -8.56 -6.66 8.33
CA GLY A 28 -9.70 -6.67 9.23
C GLY A 28 -10.50 -7.99 9.19
N THR A 29 -10.66 -8.60 8.04
CA THR A 29 -11.34 -9.89 7.84
C THR A 29 -10.38 -11.07 7.65
N ALA A 30 -9.13 -10.78 7.30
CA ALA A 30 -8.07 -11.77 7.06
C ALA A 30 -6.71 -11.18 7.41
N ARG A 31 -5.79 -12.02 7.84
CA ARG A 31 -4.37 -11.66 8.05
C ARG A 31 -3.48 -12.46 7.14
N GLU A 32 -2.49 -11.79 6.57
CA GLU A 32 -1.53 -12.40 5.68
C GLU A 32 -0.10 -12.09 6.13
N LEU A 33 0.78 -13.06 6.03
CA LEU A 33 2.22 -12.87 6.15
C LEU A 33 2.81 -12.77 4.74
N TRP A 34 3.56 -11.71 4.48
CA TRP A 34 4.15 -11.45 3.17
C TRP A 34 5.66 -11.57 3.23
N GLU A 35 6.20 -12.23 2.23
CA GLU A 35 7.62 -12.31 1.92
C GLU A 35 7.88 -11.53 0.63
N VAL A 36 8.88 -10.66 0.64
CA VAL A 36 9.26 -9.85 -0.53
C VAL A 36 10.58 -10.39 -1.11
N LYS A 37 10.60 -10.74 -2.37
CA LYS A 37 11.77 -11.25 -3.07
C LYS A 37 11.95 -10.58 -4.42
N THR A 38 13.17 -10.59 -4.93
CA THR A 38 13.37 -10.31 -6.35
C THR A 38 12.77 -11.43 -7.19
N THR A 39 12.44 -11.14 -8.43
CA THR A 39 11.90 -12.16 -9.37
C THR A 39 12.86 -13.35 -9.50
N THR A 40 14.17 -13.10 -9.46
CA THR A 40 15.19 -14.15 -9.53
C THR A 40 15.17 -15.04 -8.29
N GLU A 41 15.15 -14.47 -7.08
CA GLU A 41 15.09 -15.22 -5.84
C GLU A 41 13.76 -16.01 -5.71
N ALA A 42 12.66 -15.43 -6.19
CA ALA A 42 11.34 -16.09 -6.18
C ALA A 42 11.30 -17.35 -7.06
N SER A 43 12.23 -17.47 -8.03
CA SER A 43 12.34 -18.63 -8.90
C SER A 43 13.24 -19.73 -8.32
N ASP A 44 13.86 -19.50 -7.17
CA ASP A 44 14.67 -20.52 -6.48
C ASP A 44 13.76 -21.67 -6.01
N PRO A 45 14.10 -22.94 -6.34
CA PRO A 45 13.31 -24.11 -5.93
C PRO A 45 13.09 -24.21 -4.41
N ALA A 46 14.05 -23.78 -3.59
CA ALA A 46 13.92 -23.78 -2.14
C ALA A 46 12.89 -22.72 -1.68
N VAL A 47 12.87 -21.55 -2.32
CA VAL A 47 11.88 -20.48 -2.04
C VAL A 47 10.48 -20.93 -2.46
N ILE A 48 10.34 -21.58 -3.61
CA ILE A 48 9.05 -22.11 -4.10
C ILE A 48 8.50 -23.13 -3.09
N ARG A 49 9.29 -24.15 -2.74
CA ARG A 49 8.85 -25.19 -1.78
C ARG A 49 8.50 -24.62 -0.41
N ARG A 50 9.30 -23.67 0.10
CA ARG A 50 8.98 -22.98 1.35
C ARG A 50 7.68 -22.22 1.23
N THR A 51 7.44 -21.53 0.13
CA THR A 51 6.20 -20.77 -0.11
C THR A 51 4.98 -21.67 -0.11
N GLU A 52 5.04 -22.82 -0.78
CA GLU A 52 3.99 -23.83 -0.79
C GLU A 52 3.71 -24.33 0.63
N LEU A 53 4.75 -24.75 1.35
CA LEU A 53 4.64 -25.22 2.73
C LEU A 53 4.00 -24.18 3.65
N MET A 54 4.44 -22.91 3.57
CA MET A 54 3.87 -21.82 4.38
C MET A 54 2.41 -21.55 4.01
N THR A 55 2.07 -21.56 2.72
CA THR A 55 0.70 -21.35 2.24
C THR A 55 -0.26 -22.41 2.77
N GLU A 56 0.17 -23.67 2.82
CA GLU A 56 -0.65 -24.77 3.32
C GLU A 56 -0.73 -24.79 4.85
N SER A 57 0.41 -24.58 5.52
CA SER A 57 0.50 -24.80 6.97
C SER A 57 -0.06 -23.64 7.80
N LEU A 58 0.06 -22.39 7.34
CA LEU A 58 -0.30 -21.21 8.13
C LEU A 58 -1.81 -20.97 8.23
N VAL A 59 -2.60 -21.60 7.35
CA VAL A 59 -4.07 -21.51 7.36
C VAL A 59 -4.65 -21.98 8.70
N ILE A 60 -4.09 -23.05 9.32
CA ILE A 60 -4.55 -23.56 10.62
C ILE A 60 -4.34 -22.56 11.76
N PHE A 61 -3.43 -21.60 11.59
CA PHE A 61 -3.18 -20.50 12.54
C PHE A 61 -3.92 -19.21 12.18
N GLY A 62 -4.78 -19.24 11.16
CA GLY A 62 -5.56 -18.10 10.71
C GLY A 62 -4.79 -17.10 9.86
N TYR A 63 -3.66 -17.51 9.28
CA TYR A 63 -2.84 -16.67 8.39
C TYR A 63 -2.86 -17.18 6.95
N GLY A 64 -2.99 -16.26 6.00
CA GLY A 64 -2.56 -16.48 4.63
C GLY A 64 -1.04 -16.24 4.50
N TYR A 65 -0.44 -16.78 3.45
CA TYR A 65 0.96 -16.51 3.11
C TYR A 65 1.08 -16.06 1.66
N ARG A 66 1.88 -15.02 1.41
CA ARG A 66 2.05 -14.47 0.07
C ARG A 66 3.51 -14.14 -0.23
N LEU A 67 4.03 -14.71 -1.30
CA LEU A 67 5.28 -14.28 -1.91
C LEU A 67 4.99 -13.13 -2.89
N VAL A 68 5.61 -11.98 -2.66
CA VAL A 68 5.47 -10.77 -3.49
C VAL A 68 6.80 -10.47 -4.16
N THR A 69 6.81 -10.29 -5.47
CA THR A 69 8.04 -9.99 -6.20
C THR A 69 8.20 -8.50 -6.48
N ASP A 70 9.45 -8.09 -6.67
CA ASP A 70 9.78 -6.73 -7.07
C ASP A 70 9.16 -6.33 -8.43
N SER A 71 8.97 -7.28 -9.35
CA SER A 71 8.28 -7.04 -10.62
C SER A 71 6.79 -6.75 -10.41
N GLN A 72 6.12 -7.48 -9.50
CA GLN A 72 4.72 -7.20 -9.14
C GLN A 72 4.58 -5.83 -8.49
N LEU A 73 5.50 -5.44 -7.60
CA LEU A 73 5.49 -4.13 -6.96
C LEU A 73 5.76 -2.98 -7.94
N LYS A 74 6.58 -3.23 -8.97
CA LYS A 74 6.93 -2.23 -10.00
C LYS A 74 5.91 -2.18 -11.14
N SER A 75 5.01 -3.17 -11.26
CA SER A 75 4.02 -3.20 -12.33
C SER A 75 3.00 -2.07 -12.15
N GLY A 76 2.59 -1.46 -13.29
CA GLY A 76 1.59 -0.41 -13.32
C GLY A 76 2.02 0.90 -12.65
N TYR A 77 1.05 1.67 -12.21
CA TYR A 77 1.23 3.02 -11.64
C TYR A 77 1.17 3.07 -10.12
N ARG A 78 0.75 2.00 -9.44
CA ARG A 78 0.51 1.97 -7.99
C ARG A 78 1.74 2.41 -7.19
N LEU A 79 2.91 1.85 -7.48
CA LEU A 79 4.14 2.21 -6.79
C LEU A 79 4.52 3.68 -7.02
N LYS A 80 4.40 4.17 -8.27
CA LYS A 80 4.68 5.57 -8.64
C LYS A 80 3.74 6.52 -7.92
N ASN A 81 2.44 6.21 -7.93
CA ASN A 81 1.42 7.00 -7.26
C ASN A 81 1.60 6.99 -5.75
N SER A 82 1.83 5.82 -5.14
CA SER A 82 2.10 5.70 -3.70
C SER A 82 3.32 6.51 -3.27
N ARG A 83 4.41 6.47 -4.05
CA ARG A 83 5.60 7.30 -3.80
C ARG A 83 5.29 8.80 -3.88
N THR A 84 4.45 9.21 -4.83
CA THR A 84 4.00 10.60 -4.95
C THR A 84 3.20 11.02 -3.71
N LEU A 85 2.23 10.21 -3.30
CA LEU A 85 1.42 10.46 -2.11
C LEU A 85 2.28 10.54 -0.85
N LEU A 86 3.17 9.57 -0.62
CA LEU A 86 4.05 9.54 0.54
C LEU A 86 5.06 10.70 0.55
N ARG A 87 5.57 11.09 -0.62
CA ARG A 87 6.52 12.20 -0.74
C ARG A 87 5.88 13.53 -0.36
N HIS A 88 4.66 13.80 -0.82
CA HIS A 88 3.99 15.08 -0.65
C HIS A 88 3.03 15.10 0.54
N GLY A 89 2.40 13.98 0.90
CA GLY A 89 1.38 13.91 1.95
C GLY A 89 1.91 13.78 3.38
N ARG A 90 3.22 14.00 3.63
CA ARG A 90 3.81 13.94 4.99
C ARG A 90 3.38 15.11 5.88
N ARG A 91 3.02 16.23 5.28
CA ARG A 91 2.61 17.44 6.03
C ARG A 91 1.25 17.21 6.66
N SER A 92 1.14 17.54 7.94
CA SER A 92 -0.14 17.59 8.64
C SER A 92 -0.99 18.75 8.16
N ILE A 93 -2.32 18.59 8.20
CA ILE A 93 -3.29 19.64 7.88
C ILE A 93 -3.84 20.16 9.20
N SER A 94 -3.83 21.47 9.42
CA SER A 94 -4.43 22.08 10.62
C SER A 94 -5.94 21.82 10.64
N PRO A 95 -6.59 21.79 11.83
CA PRO A 95 -8.04 21.59 11.92
C PRO A 95 -8.86 22.62 11.12
N VAL A 96 -8.44 23.88 11.16
CA VAL A 96 -9.11 24.97 10.42
C VAL A 96 -9.01 24.77 8.92
N GLU A 97 -7.81 24.46 8.43
CA GLU A 97 -7.59 24.21 7.02
C GLU A 97 -8.28 22.93 6.54
N ARG A 98 -8.31 21.89 7.37
CA ARG A 98 -9.05 20.66 7.07
C ARG A 98 -10.54 20.92 6.87
N GLU A 99 -11.16 21.72 7.75
CA GLU A 99 -12.57 22.07 7.62
C GLU A 99 -12.83 22.91 6.36
N ARG A 100 -11.95 23.84 6.04
CA ARG A 100 -12.04 24.62 4.79
C ARG A 100 -12.00 23.70 3.55
N LEU A 101 -11.02 22.79 3.51
CA LEU A 101 -10.87 21.84 2.40
C LEU A 101 -12.05 20.89 2.31
N ARG A 102 -12.57 20.41 3.45
CA ARG A 102 -13.72 19.52 3.49
C ARG A 102 -14.94 20.17 2.82
N ARG A 103 -15.28 21.40 3.20
CA ARG A 103 -16.40 22.14 2.62
C ARG A 103 -16.24 22.34 1.11
N LEU A 104 -15.06 22.80 0.68
CA LEU A 104 -14.78 22.99 -0.74
C LEU A 104 -14.95 21.70 -1.54
N LEU A 105 -14.41 20.59 -1.05
CA LEU A 105 -14.45 19.30 -1.72
C LEU A 105 -15.85 18.68 -1.71
N GLU A 106 -16.65 18.89 -0.67
CA GLU A 106 -18.05 18.45 -0.61
C GLU A 106 -18.92 19.20 -1.61
N GLU A 107 -18.74 20.51 -1.76
CA GLU A 107 -19.45 21.31 -2.75
C GLU A 107 -19.15 20.86 -4.19
N THR A 108 -17.89 20.50 -4.47
CA THR A 108 -17.42 20.10 -5.80
C THR A 108 -17.48 18.57 -6.04
N ARG A 109 -17.80 17.79 -5.01
CA ARG A 109 -17.77 16.31 -4.99
C ARG A 109 -16.41 15.68 -5.35
N GLY A 110 -15.35 16.45 -5.18
CA GLY A 110 -13.98 16.06 -5.50
C GLY A 110 -13.25 17.15 -6.26
N ILE A 111 -12.04 16.85 -6.71
CA ILE A 111 -11.17 17.80 -7.43
C ILE A 111 -10.29 17.06 -8.42
N THR A 112 -10.03 17.65 -9.59
CA THR A 112 -9.05 17.08 -10.52
C THR A 112 -7.62 17.34 -10.04
N TRP A 113 -6.71 16.42 -10.38
CA TRP A 113 -5.29 16.58 -10.05
C TRP A 113 -4.70 17.86 -10.70
N GLY A 114 -5.15 18.21 -11.92
CA GLY A 114 -4.78 19.46 -12.58
C GLY A 114 -5.13 20.68 -11.74
N ALA A 115 -6.37 20.78 -11.27
CA ALA A 115 -6.82 21.90 -10.41
C ALA A 115 -6.00 21.98 -9.10
N VAL A 116 -5.60 20.83 -8.53
CA VAL A 116 -4.67 20.81 -7.38
C VAL A 116 -3.32 21.41 -7.76
N LEU A 117 -2.78 21.09 -8.94
CA LEU A 117 -1.51 21.61 -9.43
C LEU A 117 -1.58 23.10 -9.76
N GLU A 118 -2.73 23.59 -10.20
CA GLU A 118 -3.03 25.00 -10.47
C GLU A 118 -3.25 25.82 -9.20
N GLY A 119 -3.25 25.19 -8.03
CA GLY A 119 -3.31 25.88 -6.74
C GLY A 119 -4.71 26.15 -6.21
N VAL A 120 -5.76 25.51 -6.73
CA VAL A 120 -7.15 25.67 -6.24
C VAL A 120 -7.29 25.40 -4.73
N LEU A 121 -6.45 24.51 -4.19
CA LEU A 121 -6.39 24.22 -2.76
C LEU A 121 -5.42 25.13 -1.97
N GLY A 122 -4.86 26.17 -2.60
CA GLY A 122 -3.86 27.07 -2.01
C GLY A 122 -2.43 26.58 -2.13
N ASP A 123 -1.47 27.31 -1.53
CA ASP A 123 -0.01 27.10 -1.66
C ASP A 123 0.45 25.67 -1.32
N TRP A 124 -0.23 25.04 -0.36
CA TRP A 124 0.06 23.67 0.07
C TRP A 124 -0.90 22.62 -0.54
N GLY A 125 -1.65 23.03 -1.57
CA GLY A 125 -2.73 22.22 -2.15
C GLY A 125 -2.30 20.80 -2.52
N ARG A 126 -1.14 20.63 -3.18
CA ARG A 126 -0.58 19.33 -3.50
C ARG A 126 -0.34 18.47 -2.25
N ALA A 127 0.26 19.06 -1.21
CA ALA A 127 0.55 18.34 0.03
C ALA A 127 -0.75 17.94 0.74
N HIS A 128 -1.72 18.84 0.79
CA HIS A 128 -3.02 18.59 1.39
C HIS A 128 -3.81 17.52 0.63
N ALA A 129 -3.89 17.58 -0.70
CA ALA A 129 -4.55 16.57 -1.51
C ALA A 129 -3.94 15.17 -1.29
N CYS A 130 -2.60 15.06 -1.35
CA CYS A 130 -1.91 13.80 -1.07
C CYS A 130 -2.17 13.29 0.35
N ARG A 131 -2.20 14.17 1.35
CA ARG A 131 -2.51 13.80 2.73
C ARG A 131 -3.93 13.30 2.88
N LEU A 132 -4.91 13.97 2.27
CA LEU A 132 -6.30 13.54 2.29
C LEU A 132 -6.53 12.18 1.61
N VAL A 133 -5.75 11.87 0.56
CA VAL A 133 -5.77 10.52 -0.05
C VAL A 133 -5.16 9.48 0.90
N LEU A 134 -4.03 9.78 1.55
CA LEU A 134 -3.41 8.86 2.52
C LEU A 134 -4.28 8.59 3.74
N GLU A 135 -5.13 9.53 4.12
CA GLU A 135 -6.09 9.41 5.23
C GLU A 135 -7.42 8.77 4.80
N GLY A 136 -7.59 8.48 3.51
CA GLY A 136 -8.80 7.86 2.97
C GLY A 136 -9.99 8.82 2.81
N PHE A 137 -9.80 10.14 2.96
CA PHE A 137 -10.85 11.12 2.69
C PHE A 137 -11.06 11.35 1.18
N LEU A 138 -9.98 11.34 0.41
CA LEU A 138 -10.02 11.35 -1.05
C LEU A 138 -9.53 10.00 -1.59
N ARG A 139 -10.06 9.60 -2.73
CA ARG A 139 -9.64 8.39 -3.44
C ARG A 139 -9.51 8.60 -4.94
N PHE A 140 -8.65 7.85 -5.57
CA PHE A 140 -8.56 7.65 -7.01
C PHE A 140 -7.99 6.26 -7.28
N ASP A 141 -8.06 5.80 -8.52
CA ASP A 141 -7.52 4.50 -8.93
C ASP A 141 -5.98 4.57 -8.97
N LEU A 142 -5.33 3.98 -7.97
CA LEU A 142 -3.87 3.97 -7.85
C LEU A 142 -3.19 3.17 -8.97
N ASP A 143 -3.90 2.29 -9.67
CA ASP A 143 -3.34 1.46 -10.73
C ASP A 143 -3.36 2.17 -12.09
N LYS A 144 -3.98 3.35 -12.17
CA LYS A 144 -3.97 4.23 -13.34
C LYS A 144 -2.98 5.39 -13.19
N PRO A 145 -2.50 5.98 -14.31
CA PRO A 145 -1.62 7.13 -14.22
C PRO A 145 -2.33 8.32 -13.55
N LEU A 146 -1.63 9.02 -12.67
CA LEU A 146 -2.11 10.25 -12.07
C LEU A 146 -1.85 11.42 -13.05
N LEU A 147 -2.85 11.70 -13.86
CA LEU A 147 -2.85 12.74 -14.91
C LEU A 147 -3.62 13.98 -14.44
N PRO A 148 -3.47 15.15 -15.10
CA PRO A 148 -4.21 16.35 -14.72
C PRO A 148 -5.73 16.16 -14.64
N GLU A 149 -6.30 15.36 -15.53
CA GLU A 149 -7.73 15.02 -15.57
C GLU A 149 -8.16 13.98 -14.53
N THR A 150 -7.24 13.37 -13.79
CA THR A 150 -7.57 12.39 -12.76
C THR A 150 -8.40 13.05 -11.68
N LEU A 151 -9.62 12.56 -11.46
CA LEU A 151 -10.51 13.03 -10.42
C LEU A 151 -10.16 12.37 -9.08
N LEU A 152 -9.85 13.18 -8.08
CA LEU A 152 -9.77 12.78 -6.67
C LEU A 152 -11.18 12.93 -6.08
N GLN A 153 -11.85 11.82 -5.80
CA GLN A 153 -13.23 11.78 -5.29
C GLN A 153 -13.23 11.65 -3.78
N ILE A 154 -14.27 12.16 -3.12
CA ILE A 154 -14.54 11.85 -1.72
C ILE A 154 -14.83 10.34 -1.60
N ALA A 155 -14.23 9.71 -0.58
CA ALA A 155 -14.33 8.26 -0.35
C ALA A 155 -15.69 7.84 0.26
#